data_7bb662501c33d47410fce59b83a3e0ab
#
_entry.id   7bb662501c33d47410fce59b83a3e0ab
#
_cell.length_a   1.000
_cell.length_b   1.000
_cell.length_c   1.000
_cell.angle_alpha   90.00
_cell.angle_beta   90.00
_cell.angle_gamma   90.00
#
_symmetry.space_group_name_H-M   'P 1'
#
loop_
_entity.id
_entity.type
_entity.pdbx_description
1 polymer ?
#
loop_
_entity_poly.entity_id
_entity_poly.type
_entity_poly.pdbx_seq_one_letter_code
_entity_poly.pdbx_strand_id
1 'polypeptide(L)'
;MGRVPREKPARLAAKLVYIRNALNLSQDDMIRRLGLEHQLTREEVSKYERGLRVPSLLTLLKYARASGLIVDDLIDDEFDLPEKLPAGKKSDGISNKLSSRGKNN
;
A
#
# COMPACT_ATOMS: atom_id res chain seq x y z
N MET A 1 -30.32 -18.73 -7.55
CA MET A 1 -29.81 -18.15 -6.59
C MET A 1 -28.72 -17.27 -6.92
N GLY A 2 -28.63 -16.30 -6.30
CA GLY A 2 -27.63 -15.37 -6.60
C GLY A 2 -26.27 -15.86 -6.24
N ARG A 3 -25.26 -15.21 -6.79
CA ARG A 3 -23.95 -15.49 -6.49
C ARG A 3 -23.53 -14.71 -5.30
N VAL A 4 -22.77 -15.29 -4.43
CA VAL A 4 -22.17 -14.60 -3.31
C VAL A 4 -21.08 -13.68 -3.84
N PRO A 5 -21.06 -12.42 -3.42
CA PRO A 5 -19.99 -11.54 -3.87
C PRO A 5 -18.64 -12.07 -3.43
N ARG A 6 -17.62 -11.81 -4.23
CA ARG A 6 -16.28 -12.20 -3.87
C ARG A 6 -15.86 -11.49 -2.60
N GLU A 7 -15.29 -12.25 -1.69
CA GLU A 7 -14.81 -11.68 -0.45
C GLU A 7 -13.63 -10.76 -0.70
N LYS A 8 -13.57 -9.66 0.02
CA LYS A 8 -12.45 -8.76 -0.09
C LYS A 8 -12.09 -8.25 1.30
N PRO A 9 -10.84 -7.80 1.49
CA PRO A 9 -10.44 -7.29 2.79
C PRO A 9 -11.26 -6.08 3.16
N ALA A 10 -11.88 -6.14 4.33
CA ALA A 10 -12.79 -5.08 4.75
C ALA A 10 -12.06 -3.80 5.15
N ARG A 11 -10.81 -3.92 5.59
CA ARG A 11 -10.07 -2.76 6.07
C ARG A 11 -9.03 -2.25 5.08
N LEU A 12 -8.93 -2.88 3.92
CA LEU A 12 -7.88 -2.53 2.97
C LEU A 12 -7.95 -1.07 2.55
N ALA A 13 -9.13 -0.58 2.20
CA ALA A 13 -9.27 0.80 1.74
C ALA A 13 -8.73 1.77 2.76
N ALA A 14 -9.11 1.58 4.02
CA ALA A 14 -8.65 2.47 5.08
C ALA A 14 -7.13 2.38 5.27
N LYS A 15 -6.58 1.18 5.11
CA LYS A 15 -5.14 1.00 5.25
C LYS A 15 -4.39 1.73 4.14
N LEU A 16 -4.92 1.70 2.92
CA LEU A 16 -4.26 2.40 1.82
C LEU A 16 -4.27 3.92 2.03
N VAL A 17 -5.37 4.45 2.54
CA VAL A 17 -5.43 5.87 2.87
C VAL A 17 -4.41 6.20 3.98
N TYR A 18 -4.37 5.34 4.99
CA TYR A 18 -3.45 5.55 6.10
C TYR A 18 -2.00 5.59 5.60
N ILE A 19 -1.64 4.65 4.73
CA ILE A 19 -0.28 4.59 4.20
C ILE A 19 0.05 5.88 3.46
N ARG A 20 -0.84 6.31 2.58
CA ARG A 20 -0.58 7.51 1.80
C ARG A 20 -0.42 8.73 2.70
N ASN A 21 -1.31 8.87 3.67
CA ASN A 21 -1.24 10.02 4.57
C ASN A 21 -0.01 9.96 5.47
N ALA A 22 0.36 8.76 5.92
CA ALA A 22 1.53 8.59 6.76
C ALA A 22 2.81 8.95 6.01
N LEU A 23 2.82 8.74 4.70
CA LEU A 23 3.95 9.11 3.86
C LEU A 23 3.85 10.57 3.40
N ASN A 24 2.75 11.23 3.75
CA ASN A 24 2.55 12.64 3.43
C ASN A 24 2.52 12.88 1.92
N LEU A 25 1.81 12.02 1.19
CA LEU A 25 1.77 12.08 -0.26
C LEU A 25 0.36 12.38 -0.74
N SER A 26 0.26 13.12 -1.86
CA SER A 26 -1.00 13.23 -2.57
C SER A 26 -1.26 11.92 -3.31
N GLN A 27 -2.44 11.79 -3.89
CA GLN A 27 -2.73 10.60 -4.67
C GLN A 27 -1.80 10.49 -5.89
N ASP A 28 -1.53 11.62 -6.55
CA ASP A 28 -0.61 11.61 -7.68
C ASP A 28 0.81 11.26 -7.24
N ASP A 29 1.24 11.80 -6.11
CA ASP A 29 2.57 11.48 -5.60
C ASP A 29 2.66 10.01 -5.19
N MET A 30 1.57 9.47 -4.69
CA MET A 30 1.56 8.05 -4.35
C MET A 30 1.77 7.21 -5.59
N ILE A 31 1.11 7.57 -6.69
CA ILE A 31 1.28 6.83 -7.94
C ILE A 31 2.74 6.84 -8.36
N ARG A 32 3.40 7.99 -8.25
CA ARG A 32 4.82 8.09 -8.58
C ARG A 32 5.67 7.26 -7.65
N ARG A 33 5.34 7.28 -6.37
CA ARG A 33 6.08 6.50 -5.38
C ARG A 33 5.95 5.02 -5.67
N LEU A 34 4.78 4.59 -6.16
CA LEU A 34 4.56 3.20 -6.51
C LEU A 34 5.25 2.81 -7.82
N GLY A 35 5.67 3.81 -8.61
CA GLY A 35 6.29 3.53 -9.90
C GLY A 35 5.28 3.12 -10.95
N LEU A 36 4.04 3.57 -10.81
CA LEU A 36 2.96 3.14 -11.69
C LEU A 36 2.38 4.28 -12.51
N GLU A 37 3.21 5.28 -12.85
CA GLU A 37 2.74 6.48 -13.55
C GLU A 37 2.04 6.16 -14.86
N HIS A 38 2.45 5.09 -15.53
CA HIS A 38 1.89 4.77 -16.83
C HIS A 38 0.79 3.72 -16.77
N GLN A 39 0.45 3.25 -15.58
CA GLN A 39 -0.53 2.17 -15.46
C GLN A 39 -1.68 2.52 -14.52
N LEU A 40 -1.55 3.56 -13.72
CA LEU A 40 -2.51 3.84 -12.69
C LEU A 40 -2.88 5.30 -12.73
N THR A 41 -4.17 5.62 -12.61
CA THR A 41 -4.62 7.00 -12.59
C THR A 41 -5.03 7.38 -11.18
N ARG A 42 -5.11 8.70 -10.96
CA ARG A 42 -5.57 9.20 -9.66
C ARG A 42 -6.97 8.71 -9.36
N GLU A 43 -7.81 8.61 -10.39
CA GLU A 43 -9.17 8.14 -10.19
C GLU A 43 -9.20 6.71 -9.68
N GLU A 44 -8.29 5.87 -10.19
CA GLU A 44 -8.24 4.50 -9.72
C GLU A 44 -7.78 4.44 -8.27
N VAL A 45 -6.79 5.25 -7.91
CA VAL A 45 -6.35 5.30 -6.52
C VAL A 45 -7.51 5.76 -5.63
N SER A 46 -8.27 6.75 -6.10
CA SER A 46 -9.41 7.21 -5.34
C SER A 46 -10.42 6.08 -5.11
N LYS A 47 -10.65 5.24 -6.13
CA LYS A 47 -11.56 4.12 -5.98
C LYS A 47 -11.04 3.10 -4.98
N TYR A 48 -9.73 2.85 -4.98
CA TYR A 48 -9.13 1.97 -3.99
C TYR A 48 -9.38 2.51 -2.58
N GLU A 49 -9.18 3.81 -2.41
CA GLU A 49 -9.27 4.42 -1.08
C GLU A 49 -10.70 4.54 -0.59
N ARG A 50 -11.66 4.52 -1.50
CA ARG A 50 -13.07 4.54 -1.13
C ARG A 50 -13.67 3.14 -1.04
N GLY A 51 -12.86 2.11 -1.27
CA GLY A 51 -13.35 0.75 -1.18
C GLY A 51 -14.18 0.30 -2.36
N LEU A 52 -14.12 1.04 -3.47
CA LEU A 52 -14.92 0.72 -4.65
C LEU A 52 -14.20 -0.28 -5.56
N ARG A 53 -12.92 -0.47 -5.37
CA ARG A 53 -12.14 -1.37 -6.18
C ARG A 53 -10.96 -1.88 -5.38
N VAL A 54 -10.61 -3.15 -5.56
CA VAL A 54 -9.46 -3.75 -4.90
C VAL A 54 -8.29 -3.70 -5.86
N PRO A 55 -7.13 -3.21 -5.43
CA PRO A 55 -5.95 -3.17 -6.31
C PRO A 55 -5.52 -4.59 -6.70
N SER A 56 -4.81 -4.68 -7.81
CA SER A 56 -4.24 -5.95 -8.23
C SER A 56 -3.19 -6.39 -7.22
N LEU A 57 -2.81 -7.66 -7.29
CA LEU A 57 -1.79 -8.18 -6.38
C LEU A 57 -0.47 -7.42 -6.52
N LEU A 58 -0.09 -7.10 -7.75
CA LEU A 58 1.16 -6.39 -7.95
C LEU A 58 1.09 -4.96 -7.42
N THR A 59 -0.06 -4.31 -7.55
CA THR A 59 -0.23 -2.99 -6.99
C THR A 59 -0.14 -3.05 -5.47
N LEU A 60 -0.75 -4.07 -4.86
CA LEU A 60 -0.66 -4.23 -3.41
C LEU A 60 0.79 -4.46 -2.96
N LEU A 61 1.53 -5.23 -3.73
CA LEU A 61 2.93 -5.45 -3.42
C LEU A 61 3.71 -4.14 -3.43
N LYS A 62 3.42 -3.28 -4.41
CA LYS A 62 4.11 -2.00 -4.49
C LYS A 62 3.74 -1.08 -3.33
N TYR A 63 2.47 -1.10 -2.91
CA TYR A 63 2.07 -0.37 -1.71
C TYR A 63 2.82 -0.88 -0.49
N ALA A 64 2.92 -2.19 -0.36
CA ALA A 64 3.61 -2.77 0.79
C ALA A 64 5.08 -2.33 0.79
N ARG A 65 5.72 -2.40 -0.36
CA ARG A 65 7.12 -2.01 -0.44
C ARG A 65 7.32 -0.52 -0.15
N ALA A 66 6.42 0.31 -0.65
CA ALA A 66 6.53 1.75 -0.41
C ALA A 66 6.38 2.08 1.06
N SER A 67 5.63 1.28 1.79
CA SER A 67 5.39 1.53 3.21
C SER A 67 6.34 0.77 4.12
N GLY A 68 7.15 -0.13 3.56
CA GLY A 68 8.02 -0.96 4.38
C GLY A 68 7.32 -2.12 5.04
N LEU A 69 6.12 -2.46 4.52
CA LEU A 69 5.31 -3.54 5.08
C LEU A 69 5.32 -4.72 4.10
N ILE A 70 4.60 -5.77 4.46
CA ILE A 70 4.40 -6.90 3.53
C ILE A 70 2.92 -6.92 3.17
N VAL A 71 2.61 -7.64 2.09
CA VAL A 71 1.24 -7.66 1.60
C VAL A 71 0.28 -8.19 2.66
N ASP A 72 0.71 -9.16 3.45
CA ASP A 72 -0.12 -9.70 4.52
C ASP A 72 -0.65 -8.58 5.41
N ASP A 73 0.20 -7.61 5.72
CA ASP A 73 -0.20 -6.51 6.59
C ASP A 73 -1.36 -5.72 6.01
N LEU A 74 -1.44 -5.67 4.70
CA LEU A 74 -2.48 -4.90 4.03
C LEU A 74 -3.78 -5.66 3.93
N ILE A 75 -3.73 -6.96 3.68
CA ILE A 75 -4.95 -7.71 3.41
C ILE A 75 -5.47 -8.49 4.61
N ASP A 76 -4.70 -8.58 5.68
CA ASP A 76 -5.15 -9.27 6.88
C ASP A 76 -5.94 -8.29 7.74
N ASP A 77 -7.25 -8.47 7.78
CA ASP A 77 -8.12 -7.55 8.50
C ASP A 77 -7.89 -7.59 10.00
N GLU A 78 -7.22 -8.59 10.50
CA GLU A 78 -6.96 -8.68 11.94
C GLU A 78 -5.67 -7.99 12.34
N PHE A 79 -4.93 -7.48 11.38
CA PHE A 79 -3.67 -6.80 11.67
C PHE A 79 -3.84 -5.30 11.58
N ASP A 80 -3.42 -4.58 12.61
CA ASP A 80 -3.43 -3.12 12.59
C ASP A 80 -2.09 -2.63 12.10
N LEU A 81 -2.10 -1.64 11.22
CA LEU A 81 -0.83 -1.08 10.76
C LEU A 81 -0.15 -0.34 11.90
N PRO A 82 1.19 -0.33 11.90
CA PRO A 82 1.91 0.36 12.96
C PRO A 82 1.69 1.86 12.90
N GLU A 83 1.81 2.51 14.03
CA GLU A 83 1.67 3.95 14.10
C GLU A 83 2.64 4.65 13.18
N LYS A 84 3.85 4.14 13.08
CA LYS A 84 4.85 4.68 12.19
C LYS A 84 5.22 3.62 11.19
N LEU A 85 5.17 3.99 9.92
CA LEU A 85 5.54 3.05 8.87
C LEU A 85 7.05 2.93 8.81
N PRO A 86 7.59 1.71 8.63
CA PRO A 86 9.04 1.56 8.54
C PRO A 86 9.65 2.42 7.47
N ALA A 87 9.05 2.50 6.29
CA ALA A 87 9.60 3.30 5.21
C ALA A 87 9.37 4.79 5.41
N GLY A 88 8.49 5.17 6.30
CA GLY A 88 8.24 6.56 6.58
C GLY A 88 9.33 7.23 7.40
N LYS A 89 10.17 6.43 8.07
CA LYS A 89 11.27 7.01 8.77
C LYS A 89 12.30 7.42 7.81
N LYS A 90 12.92 8.35 8.06
CA LYS A 90 13.87 8.79 7.12
C LYS A 90 15.00 8.06 7.08
N SER A 91 15.45 7.60 6.69
CA SER A 91 16.36 6.79 6.71
C SER A 91 17.48 7.04 6.20
N ASP A 92 17.49 7.38 6.25
CA ASP A 92 18.05 7.41 5.71
C ASP A 92 18.69 6.70 5.25
N GLY A 93 18.94 6.72 5.17
CA GLY A 93 19.21 6.21 4.63
C GLY A 93 19.67 5.20 4.28
N ILE A 94 19.90 5.07 4.53
CA ILE A 94 20.06 4.21 4.17
C ILE A 94 19.88 3.26 3.81
N SER A 95 19.86 3.33 3.96
CA SER A 95 19.40 2.63 3.61
C SER A 95 19.33 1.74 3.15
N ASN A 96 19.57 1.78 3.30
CA ASN A 96 19.24 0.98 2.92
C ASN A 96 19.35 -0.02 2.57
N LYS A 97 20.02 -0.14 2.80
CA LYS A 97 19.90 -1.01 2.61
C LYS A 97 19.64 -2.01 2.67
N LEU A 98 19.73 -1.85 2.87
CA LEU A 98 19.15 -2.72 2.92
C LEU A 98 18.72 -3.29 2.81
N SER A 99 19.09 -3.16 2.82
CA SER A 99 18.35 -3.74 2.67
C SER A 99 18.09 -4.55 2.48
N SER A 100 18.59 -4.62 2.63
CA SER A 100 18.06 -5.43 2.47
C SER A 100 17.80 -6.35 2.59
N ARG A 101 18.36 -6.52 2.82
CA ARG A 101 17.84 -7.31 2.84
C ARG A 101 17.52 -7.91 2.80
N GLY A 102 18.06 -7.79 2.59
CA GLY A 102 17.41 -8.29 2.46
C GLY A 102 17.46 -8.59 2.21
N LYS A 103 18.16 -8.63 2.32
CA LYS A 103 17.97 -9.03 2.07
C LYS A 103 17.74 -9.28 2.03
N ASN A 104 18.27 -9.04 2.15
CA ASN A 104 17.83 -9.36 2.00
C ASN A 104 17.60 -9.47 2.01
N ASN A 105 18.27 -9.25 2.09
CA ASN A 105 17.78 -9.44 2.08
C ASN A 105 17.44 -9.70 2.12
#